data_cc97a5c2e7b76c1e7d8f03e56accd9a7
#
_entry.id   cc97a5c2e7b76c1e7d8f03e56accd9a7
#
_cell.length_a   1.000
_cell.length_b   1.000
_cell.length_c   1.000
_cell.angle_alpha   90.00
_cell.angle_beta   90.00
_cell.angle_gamma   90.00
#
_symmetry.space_group_name_H-M   'P 1'
#
loop_
_entity.id
_entity.type
_entity.pdbx_description
1 polymer ?
#
loop_
_entity_poly.entity_id
_entity_poly.type
_entity_poly.pdbx_seq_one_letter_code
_entity_poly.pdbx_strand_id
1 'polypeptide(L)'
;MKKFLTIVIILLLAVIITVFTINKKDKEDNNLTQITLAEVAHTIFYAPQYLAINNGYFEEEGLKINLILTSGADAVMSAVLSGDADIGFSGTEATIYVYNGGEKDYIKTFAGLTQKDGSFLVSRKKYDNFTLED
;
A
#
# COMPACT_ATOMS: atom_id res chain seq x y z
N MET A 1 7.02 35.34 -42.53
CA MET A 1 5.81 34.53 -42.58
C MET A 1 6.11 33.03 -42.48
N LYS A 2 6.98 32.42 -43.32
CA LYS A 2 7.26 30.96 -43.29
C LYS A 2 7.77 30.46 -41.91
N LYS A 3 8.74 31.18 -41.27
CA LYS A 3 9.29 30.80 -39.93
C LYS A 3 8.25 30.87 -38.83
N PHE A 4 7.35 31.84 -38.87
CA PHE A 4 6.25 31.93 -37.90
C PHE A 4 5.26 30.78 -38.00
N LEU A 5 4.90 30.43 -39.23
CA LEU A 5 4.02 29.27 -39.51
C LEU A 5 4.63 27.96 -39.03
N THR A 6 5.94 27.77 -39.21
CA THR A 6 6.65 26.56 -38.72
C THR A 6 6.62 26.46 -37.21
N ILE A 7 6.81 27.56 -36.48
CA ILE A 7 6.75 27.59 -35.01
C ILE A 7 5.34 27.21 -34.51
N VAL A 8 4.31 27.76 -35.14
CA VAL A 8 2.91 27.43 -34.78
C VAL A 8 2.60 25.96 -35.00
N ILE A 9 3.07 25.35 -36.11
CA ILE A 9 2.88 23.92 -36.37
C ILE A 9 3.58 23.05 -35.31
N ILE A 10 4.80 23.40 -34.91
CA ILE A 10 5.55 22.66 -33.89
C ILE A 10 4.81 22.74 -32.55
N LEU A 11 4.30 23.90 -32.16
CA LEU A 11 3.53 24.06 -30.93
C LEU A 11 2.22 23.24 -30.95
N LEU A 12 1.51 23.23 -32.08
CA LEU A 12 0.31 22.41 -32.25
C LEU A 12 0.61 20.91 -32.13
N LEU A 13 1.69 20.43 -32.73
CA LEU A 13 2.12 19.04 -32.62
C LEU A 13 2.49 18.67 -31.19
N ALA A 14 3.19 19.56 -30.46
CA ALA A 14 3.51 19.33 -29.05
C ALA A 14 2.24 19.23 -28.18
N VAL A 15 1.23 20.06 -28.43
CA VAL A 15 -0.06 19.98 -27.71
C VAL A 15 -0.79 18.66 -28.03
N ILE A 16 -0.82 18.24 -29.28
CA ILE A 16 -1.45 16.97 -29.69
C ILE A 16 -0.77 15.78 -29.01
N ILE A 17 0.56 15.76 -28.98
CA ILE A 17 1.33 14.68 -28.32
C ILE A 17 1.03 14.65 -26.81
N THR A 18 1.00 15.81 -26.14
CA THR A 18 0.68 15.88 -24.71
C THR A 18 -0.75 15.41 -24.41
N VAL A 19 -1.73 15.82 -25.19
CA VAL A 19 -3.12 15.35 -25.03
C VAL A 19 -3.23 13.85 -25.27
N PHE A 20 -2.53 13.32 -26.27
CA PHE A 20 -2.55 11.89 -26.57
C PHE A 20 -1.90 11.04 -25.46
N THR A 21 -0.80 11.51 -24.85
CA THR A 21 -0.14 10.83 -23.75
C THR A 21 -0.98 10.84 -22.46
N ILE A 22 -1.66 11.96 -22.17
CA ILE A 22 -2.57 12.06 -21.01
C ILE A 22 -3.75 11.08 -21.19
N ASN A 23 -4.43 11.13 -22.34
CA ASN A 23 -5.57 10.24 -22.62
C ASN A 23 -5.21 8.75 -22.62
N LYS A 24 -3.97 8.40 -22.99
CA LYS A 24 -3.50 7.01 -22.93
C LYS A 24 -3.33 6.55 -21.49
N LYS A 25 -2.74 7.40 -20.62
CA LYS A 25 -2.53 7.12 -19.22
C LYS A 25 -3.87 6.93 -18.48
N ASP A 26 -4.84 7.80 -18.72
CA ASP A 26 -6.18 7.69 -18.12
C ASP A 26 -6.92 6.42 -18.55
N LYS A 27 -6.70 5.94 -19.78
CA LYS A 27 -7.31 4.68 -20.27
C LYS A 27 -6.66 3.44 -19.65
N GLU A 28 -5.36 3.45 -19.41
CA GLU A 28 -4.65 2.35 -18.74
C GLU A 28 -5.10 2.25 -17.27
N ASP A 29 -5.24 3.37 -16.59
CA ASP A 29 -5.67 3.44 -15.18
C ASP A 29 -7.13 2.96 -14.98
N ASN A 30 -8.01 3.19 -15.93
CA ASN A 30 -9.41 2.75 -15.88
C ASN A 30 -9.62 1.23 -16.08
N ASN A 31 -8.60 0.50 -16.50
CA ASN A 31 -8.66 -0.95 -16.66
C ASN A 31 -8.11 -1.73 -15.46
N LEU A 32 -7.53 -1.05 -14.46
CA LEU A 32 -6.97 -1.68 -13.28
C LEU A 32 -8.05 -1.92 -12.23
N THR A 33 -7.99 -3.09 -11.59
CA THR A 33 -8.82 -3.38 -10.42
C THR A 33 -8.31 -2.58 -9.23
N GLN A 34 -9.15 -1.72 -8.66
CA GLN A 34 -8.79 -0.93 -7.49
C GLN A 34 -8.83 -1.82 -6.25
N ILE A 35 -7.77 -1.80 -5.46
CA ILE A 35 -7.66 -2.54 -4.19
C ILE A 35 -7.26 -1.55 -3.09
N THR A 36 -8.09 -1.41 -2.07
CA THR A 36 -7.75 -0.65 -0.88
C THR A 36 -7.05 -1.55 0.13
N LEU A 37 -5.79 -1.21 0.44
CA LEU A 37 -4.95 -1.93 1.39
C LEU A 37 -4.75 -1.08 2.64
N ALA A 38 -5.23 -1.55 3.79
CA ALA A 38 -5.06 -0.89 5.08
C ALA A 38 -3.81 -1.38 5.79
N GLU A 39 -2.89 -0.49 6.19
CA GLU A 39 -1.69 -0.83 6.95
C GLU A 39 -1.71 -0.21 8.36
N VAL A 40 -1.05 -0.86 9.34
CA VAL A 40 -1.01 -0.40 10.74
C VAL A 40 -0.04 0.76 10.97
N ALA A 41 1.00 0.87 10.16
CA ALA A 41 2.05 1.87 10.28
C ALA A 41 2.81 2.02 8.98
N HIS A 42 3.30 3.22 8.68
CA HIS A 42 4.22 3.44 7.58
C HIS A 42 5.66 3.22 8.06
N THR A 43 6.25 2.07 7.74
CA THR A 43 7.52 1.64 8.33
C THR A 43 8.42 0.93 7.31
N ILE A 44 9.74 1.00 7.55
CA ILE A 44 10.76 0.32 6.73
C ILE A 44 10.57 -1.22 6.69
N PHE A 45 9.90 -1.81 7.67
CA PHE A 45 9.61 -3.25 7.68
C PHE A 45 8.68 -3.67 6.55
N TYR A 46 7.94 -2.72 5.97
CA TYR A 46 7.03 -2.94 4.83
C TYR A 46 7.64 -2.51 3.49
N ALA A 47 8.96 -2.25 3.47
CA ALA A 47 9.66 -1.80 2.26
C ALA A 47 9.38 -2.66 1.01
N PRO A 48 9.28 -4.00 1.06
CA PRO A 48 8.93 -4.79 -0.12
C PRO A 48 7.58 -4.40 -0.73
N GLN A 49 6.56 -4.10 0.09
CA GLN A 49 5.26 -3.62 -0.35
C GLN A 49 5.36 -2.27 -1.05
N TYR A 50 6.09 -1.31 -0.45
CA TYR A 50 6.27 0.02 -1.05
C TYR A 50 7.08 -0.03 -2.34
N LEU A 51 8.09 -0.91 -2.41
CA LEU A 51 8.84 -1.11 -3.66
C LEU A 51 7.94 -1.70 -4.75
N ALA A 52 7.07 -2.64 -4.42
CA ALA A 52 6.13 -3.22 -5.38
C ALA A 52 5.15 -2.16 -5.91
N ILE A 53 4.61 -1.30 -5.04
CA ILE A 53 3.74 -0.19 -5.45
C ILE A 53 4.51 0.82 -6.31
N ASN A 54 5.68 1.28 -5.85
CA ASN A 54 6.42 2.33 -6.54
C ASN A 54 7.02 1.89 -7.87
N ASN A 55 7.33 0.61 -8.04
CA ASN A 55 7.87 0.05 -9.28
C ASN A 55 6.78 -0.37 -10.28
N GLY A 56 5.49 -0.27 -9.92
CA GLY A 56 4.38 -0.63 -10.81
C GLY A 56 4.13 -2.13 -10.91
N TYR A 57 4.65 -2.96 -10.00
CA TYR A 57 4.47 -4.43 -10.07
C TYR A 57 3.01 -4.85 -9.86
N PHE A 58 2.22 -4.08 -9.13
CA PHE A 58 0.79 -4.33 -9.00
C PHE A 58 0.04 -3.96 -10.27
N GLU A 59 0.44 -2.87 -10.93
CA GLU A 59 -0.15 -2.43 -12.20
C GLU A 59 0.15 -3.44 -13.32
N GLU A 60 1.33 -4.07 -13.33
CA GLU A 60 1.67 -5.16 -14.25
C GLU A 60 0.73 -6.37 -14.10
N GLU A 61 0.21 -6.59 -12.89
CA GLU A 61 -0.78 -7.64 -12.57
C GLU A 61 -2.24 -7.15 -12.68
N GLY A 62 -2.46 -5.96 -13.22
CA GLY A 62 -3.79 -5.40 -13.43
C GLY A 62 -4.44 -4.83 -12.17
N LEU A 63 -3.66 -4.53 -11.12
CA LEU A 63 -4.13 -4.00 -9.85
C LEU A 63 -3.67 -2.56 -9.65
N LYS A 64 -4.48 -1.75 -9.00
CA LYS A 64 -4.09 -0.44 -8.49
C LYS A 64 -4.30 -0.39 -6.99
N ILE A 65 -3.23 -0.21 -6.25
CA ILE A 65 -3.27 -0.19 -4.79
C ILE A 65 -3.56 1.23 -4.29
N ASN A 66 -4.63 1.36 -3.52
CA ASN A 66 -4.93 2.52 -2.70
C ASN A 66 -4.51 2.20 -1.26
N LEU A 67 -3.35 2.70 -0.84
CA LEU A 67 -2.80 2.44 0.49
C LEU A 67 -3.39 3.42 1.50
N ILE A 68 -4.02 2.90 2.56
CA ILE A 68 -4.53 3.69 3.68
C ILE A 68 -3.82 3.33 4.98
N LEU A 69 -3.45 4.35 5.74
CA LEU A 69 -2.83 4.20 7.05
C LEU A 69 -3.91 4.22 8.13
N THR A 70 -3.87 3.23 9.03
CA THR A 70 -4.79 3.14 10.18
C THR A 70 -4.04 3.30 11.50
N SER A 71 -4.77 3.47 12.61
CA SER A 71 -4.17 3.64 13.94
C SER A 71 -4.08 2.30 14.70
N GLY A 72 -3.33 1.34 14.15
CA GLY A 72 -3.11 0.05 14.80
C GLY A 72 -3.90 -1.11 14.18
N ALA A 73 -3.62 -2.32 14.66
CA ALA A 73 -4.15 -3.56 14.09
C ALA A 73 -5.68 -3.67 14.21
N ASP A 74 -6.27 -3.19 15.29
CA ASP A 74 -7.72 -3.19 15.49
C ASP A 74 -8.44 -2.33 14.46
N ALA A 75 -7.85 -1.18 14.10
CA ALA A 75 -8.40 -0.31 13.07
C ALA A 75 -8.27 -0.94 11.67
N VAL A 76 -7.20 -1.70 11.39
CA VAL A 76 -7.09 -2.50 10.16
C VAL A 76 -8.20 -3.54 10.10
N MET A 77 -8.42 -4.30 11.19
CA MET A 77 -9.49 -5.31 11.24
C MET A 77 -10.86 -4.68 11.02
N SER A 78 -11.11 -3.53 11.66
CA SER A 78 -12.38 -2.79 11.49
C SER A 78 -12.57 -2.34 10.05
N ALA A 79 -11.53 -1.81 9.38
CA ALA A 79 -11.61 -1.37 7.99
C ALA A 79 -11.92 -2.53 7.03
N VAL A 80 -11.33 -3.71 7.25
CA VAL A 80 -11.62 -4.88 6.40
C VAL A 80 -13.01 -5.44 6.68
N LEU A 81 -13.44 -5.53 7.93
CA LEU A 81 -14.78 -6.03 8.31
C LEU A 81 -15.90 -5.10 7.85
N SER A 82 -15.68 -3.79 7.83
CA SER A 82 -16.66 -2.80 7.32
C SER A 82 -16.71 -2.73 5.80
N GLY A 83 -15.72 -3.26 5.09
CA GLY A 83 -15.57 -3.11 3.65
C GLY A 83 -14.92 -1.79 3.21
N ASP A 84 -14.35 -1.01 4.15
CA ASP A 84 -13.57 0.20 3.82
C ASP A 84 -12.19 -0.15 3.25
N ALA A 85 -11.72 -1.36 3.50
CA ALA A 85 -10.52 -1.93 2.89
C ALA A 85 -10.77 -3.36 2.40
N ASP A 86 -10.18 -3.71 1.26
CA ASP A 86 -10.23 -5.05 0.69
C ASP A 86 -9.22 -5.99 1.35
N ILE A 87 -8.07 -5.44 1.73
CA ILE A 87 -6.95 -6.18 2.33
C ILE A 87 -6.43 -5.42 3.55
N GLY A 88 -6.17 -6.15 4.63
CA GLY A 88 -5.50 -5.64 5.83
C GLY A 88 -4.07 -6.16 5.93
N PHE A 89 -3.12 -5.29 6.21
CA PHE A 89 -1.75 -5.62 6.52
C PHE A 89 -1.43 -5.29 7.98
N SER A 90 -1.43 -6.33 8.81
CA SER A 90 -1.25 -6.23 10.26
C SER A 90 -0.66 -7.50 10.84
N GLY A 91 -0.41 -7.51 12.15
CA GLY A 91 -0.07 -8.74 12.88
C GLY A 91 -1.23 -9.75 12.85
N THR A 92 -0.89 -11.04 12.83
CA THR A 92 -1.86 -12.14 12.78
C THR A 92 -2.69 -12.27 14.05
N GLU A 93 -2.20 -11.75 15.19
CA GLU A 93 -2.90 -11.75 16.48
C GLU A 93 -4.28 -11.07 16.37
N ALA A 94 -4.39 -9.99 15.60
CA ALA A 94 -5.64 -9.28 15.42
C ALA A 94 -6.73 -10.15 14.74
N THR A 95 -6.35 -10.98 13.78
CA THR A 95 -7.29 -11.92 13.13
C THR A 95 -7.75 -13.02 14.10
N ILE A 96 -6.87 -13.46 15.02
CA ILE A 96 -7.21 -14.43 16.07
C ILE A 96 -8.23 -13.83 17.03
N TYR A 97 -8.08 -12.57 17.45
CA TYR A 97 -9.04 -11.88 18.31
C TYR A 97 -10.41 -11.75 17.66
N VAL A 98 -10.47 -11.39 16.38
CA VAL A 98 -11.73 -11.30 15.62
C VAL A 98 -12.43 -12.66 15.59
N TYR A 99 -11.71 -13.73 15.27
CA TYR A 99 -12.25 -15.09 15.26
C TYR A 99 -12.78 -15.52 16.63
N ASN A 100 -11.99 -15.31 17.69
CA ASN A 100 -12.39 -15.67 19.07
C ASN A 100 -13.52 -14.78 19.59
N GLY A 101 -13.72 -13.59 19.05
CA GLY A 101 -14.86 -12.70 19.33
C GLY A 101 -16.20 -13.23 18.82
N GLY A 102 -16.19 -14.30 18.04
CA GLY A 102 -17.38 -14.95 17.52
C GLY A 102 -17.95 -14.32 16.25
N GLU A 103 -17.17 -13.51 15.55
CA GLU A 103 -17.54 -12.97 14.25
C GLU A 103 -17.75 -14.11 13.24
N LYS A 104 -18.90 -14.12 12.59
CA LYS A 104 -19.24 -15.17 11.61
C LYS A 104 -18.48 -14.98 10.29
N ASP A 105 -18.25 -13.73 9.93
CA ASP A 105 -17.52 -13.32 8.72
C ASP A 105 -16.13 -12.81 9.12
N TYR A 106 -15.30 -13.72 9.63
CA TYR A 106 -13.98 -13.41 10.14
C TYR A 106 -12.94 -13.30 9.04
N ILE A 107 -11.92 -12.46 9.29
CA ILE A 107 -10.79 -12.20 8.40
C ILE A 107 -9.86 -13.43 8.34
N LYS A 108 -9.40 -13.78 7.13
CA LYS A 108 -8.45 -14.87 6.90
C LYS A 108 -7.10 -14.34 6.51
N THR A 109 -6.05 -14.77 7.21
CA THR A 109 -4.67 -14.50 6.80
C THR A 109 -4.30 -15.41 5.63
N PHE A 110 -3.85 -14.85 4.52
CA PHE A 110 -3.51 -15.59 3.29
C PHE A 110 -2.04 -15.49 2.89
N ALA A 111 -1.30 -14.48 3.42
CA ALA A 111 0.10 -14.28 3.08
C ALA A 111 0.87 -13.65 4.26
N GLY A 112 2.19 -13.85 4.29
CA GLY A 112 3.11 -13.21 5.22
C GLY A 112 4.20 -12.46 4.48
N LEU A 113 4.36 -11.16 4.75
CA LEU A 113 5.38 -10.32 4.14
C LEU A 113 6.70 -10.38 4.93
N THR A 114 6.62 -10.36 6.25
CA THR A 114 7.78 -10.40 7.14
C THR A 114 7.89 -11.75 7.82
N GLN A 115 9.12 -12.30 7.91
CA GLN A 115 9.38 -13.58 8.55
C GLN A 115 10.01 -13.44 9.93
N LYS A 116 10.39 -12.25 10.32
CA LYS A 116 10.98 -11.93 11.63
C LYS A 116 10.31 -10.72 12.21
N ASP A 117 10.09 -10.76 13.52
CA ASP A 117 9.60 -9.60 14.26
C ASP A 117 10.65 -8.48 14.23
N GLY A 118 10.18 -7.24 14.02
CA GLY A 118 10.97 -6.03 14.07
C GLY A 118 10.94 -5.33 15.44
N SER A 119 10.38 -5.95 16.46
CA SER A 119 10.34 -5.40 17.81
C SER A 119 11.67 -5.56 18.53
N PHE A 120 12.07 -4.55 19.30
CA PHE A 120 13.32 -4.53 20.05
C PHE A 120 13.03 -4.07 21.48
N LEU A 121 13.59 -4.79 22.45
CA LEU A 121 13.61 -4.36 23.83
C LEU A 121 14.72 -3.32 24.00
N VAL A 122 14.39 -2.11 24.44
CA VAL A 122 15.34 -1.00 24.62
C VAL A 122 15.33 -0.52 26.05
N SER A 123 16.51 -0.34 26.64
CA SER A 123 16.67 0.25 27.96
C SER A 123 17.35 1.62 27.89
N ARG A 124 16.96 2.53 28.78
CA ARG A 124 17.65 3.82 28.99
C ARG A 124 18.94 3.69 29.78
N LYS A 125 19.12 2.56 30.47
CA LYS A 125 20.31 2.25 31.27
C LYS A 125 21.07 1.13 30.61
N LYS A 126 22.41 1.16 30.74
CA LYS A 126 23.26 0.04 30.35
C LYS A 126 23.12 -1.06 31.40
N TYR A 127 22.87 -2.29 30.95
CA TYR A 127 22.95 -3.50 31.78
C TYR A 127 24.11 -4.34 31.21
N ASP A 128 25.04 -4.77 32.08
CA ASP A 128 26.17 -5.60 31.67
C ASP A 128 25.75 -7.08 31.53
N ASN A 129 24.77 -7.53 32.31
CA ASN A 129 24.18 -8.88 32.26
C ASN A 129 22.66 -8.75 32.37
N PHE A 130 21.97 -8.39 31.28
CA PHE A 130 20.51 -8.28 31.27
C PHE A 130 19.88 -9.66 31.30
N THR A 131 18.88 -9.86 32.14
CA THR A 131 17.97 -11.01 32.14
C THR A 131 16.53 -10.52 31.94
N LEU A 132 15.63 -11.42 31.52
CA LEU A 132 14.20 -11.07 31.33
C LEU A 132 13.46 -10.85 32.67
N GLU A 133 14.13 -11.06 33.81
CA GLU A 133 13.61 -10.87 35.16
C GLU A 133 13.95 -9.45 35.70
N ASP A 134 14.82 -8.71 35.00
CA ASP A 134 15.19 -7.33 35.36
C ASP A 134 14.14 -6.32 34.88
#